data_a2fabaa0c5b021f7cce2a0515ec717f4
#
_entry.id   a2fabaa0c5b021f7cce2a0515ec717f4
#
_cell.length_a   1.000
_cell.length_b   1.000
_cell.length_c   1.000
_cell.angle_alpha   90.00
_cell.angle_beta   90.00
_cell.angle_gamma   90.00
#
_symmetry.space_group_name_H-M   'P 1'
#
loop_
_entity.id
_entity.type
_entity.pdbx_description
1 polymer ?
#
loop_
_entity_poly.entity_id
_entity_poly.type
_entity_poly.pdbx_seq_one_letter_code
_entity_poly.pdbx_strand_id
1 'polypeptide(L)'
;MARLTRRNILKSGAALAAGAAAMGTGVRRSDAADRAGMKYNWSHTMDFGEQYYVRVVKILENIRRNEINLIGEISSRMADALMKGGNVWMHAQAGHMGYVEFDEKHKGNPKILRSSLTWNGGNYDEMKSGDVLMTNYVNENVRAARDRGVYVVGVPVCYVDNEWAQRGFVTPNVNNWMLGDVSSVILQSYIPYYQGIVDCPEIPEMKLCPSAANSLCSLFWMFQCEVANKLKNPKAKPVDKSAQVLDTILDRIREAYRFQKDFMFDHAATVAKIIGSGGNYHVTSDHSGVQAESNGVAMGPMMTNAFRDKMKKGDVHLVATIEPDSKKIIDEAKKAKEMGMFVIAIAPANSIQIRRSCDVFIDNLSPGGGGLLDIPGFTEKVGTASGVMNNMLMWIFTAQFVDEMVRRGWIPWFWMGGYTVGGSEYNKAVRPFFLKQGF
;
A
#
# COMPACT_ATOMS: atom_id res chain seq x y z
N MET A 1 -1.82 -31.01 27.89
CA MET A 1 -1.37 -30.44 26.59
C MET A 1 -0.80 -29.06 26.89
N ALA A 2 0.49 -28.85 26.74
CA ALA A 2 1.12 -27.53 26.96
C ALA A 2 0.57 -26.54 25.93
N ARG A 3 0.05 -25.40 26.40
CA ARG A 3 -0.37 -24.30 25.53
C ARG A 3 0.86 -23.76 24.79
N LEU A 4 0.96 -24.02 23.49
CA LEU A 4 1.95 -23.39 22.63
C LEU A 4 1.64 -21.89 22.54
N THR A 5 2.51 -21.07 23.10
CA THR A 5 2.39 -19.60 23.03
C THR A 5 3.05 -19.10 21.74
N ARG A 6 2.63 -17.91 21.22
CA ARG A 6 3.25 -17.24 20.08
C ARG A 6 4.79 -17.21 20.19
N ARG A 7 5.30 -17.00 21.41
CA ARG A 7 6.74 -17.01 21.73
C ARG A 7 7.41 -18.37 21.48
N ASN A 8 6.72 -19.48 21.78
CA ASN A 8 7.26 -20.84 21.59
C ASN A 8 7.26 -21.23 20.11
N ILE A 9 6.27 -20.76 19.36
CA ILE A 9 6.18 -20.95 17.91
C ILE A 9 7.32 -20.20 17.20
N LEU A 10 7.54 -18.95 17.59
CA LEU A 10 8.60 -18.10 17.03
C LEU A 10 9.99 -18.64 17.40
N LYS A 11 10.17 -19.28 18.56
CA LYS A 11 11.43 -19.93 18.94
C LYS A 11 11.74 -21.18 18.11
N SER A 12 10.74 -21.98 17.77
CA SER A 12 10.92 -23.16 16.90
C SER A 12 11.13 -22.78 15.41
N GLY A 13 10.59 -21.64 14.96
CA GLY A 13 10.89 -21.05 13.65
C GLY A 13 12.19 -20.23 13.61
N ALA A 14 12.59 -19.65 14.75
CA ALA A 14 13.74 -18.76 14.86
C ALA A 14 15.11 -19.47 14.86
N ALA A 15 15.16 -20.78 14.99
CA ALA A 15 16.41 -21.53 14.77
C ALA A 15 16.90 -21.43 13.32
N LEU A 16 16.02 -21.03 12.38
CA LEU A 16 16.35 -20.76 10.96
C LEU A 16 16.52 -19.25 10.67
N ALA A 17 16.06 -18.38 11.59
CA ALA A 17 16.10 -16.91 11.39
C ALA A 17 17.13 -16.22 12.31
N ALA A 18 18.11 -16.91 12.83
CA ALA A 18 19.09 -16.40 13.81
C ALA A 18 19.99 -15.25 13.31
N GLY A 19 19.85 -14.81 12.05
CA GLY A 19 20.57 -13.67 11.49
C GLY A 19 19.90 -12.29 11.69
N ALA A 20 18.59 -12.24 11.94
CA ALA A 20 17.84 -10.98 11.99
C ALA A 20 17.62 -10.41 13.41
N ALA A 21 18.03 -11.12 14.46
CA ALA A 21 17.70 -10.80 15.85
C ALA A 21 18.75 -9.97 16.61
N ALA A 22 19.81 -9.50 15.96
CA ALA A 22 20.96 -8.88 16.66
C ALA A 22 20.86 -7.35 16.86
N MET A 23 19.74 -6.71 16.54
CA MET A 23 19.55 -5.27 16.84
C MET A 23 18.19 -5.03 17.51
N GLY A 24 18.03 -5.45 18.70
CA GLY A 24 16.87 -5.14 19.52
C GLY A 24 17.30 -4.79 20.93
N THR A 25 17.14 -3.54 21.31
CA THR A 25 17.27 -3.05 22.69
C THR A 25 16.46 -3.95 23.63
N GLY A 26 17.15 -4.42 24.69
CA GLY A 26 16.64 -5.39 25.64
C GLY A 26 15.42 -4.93 26.44
N VAL A 27 14.24 -5.32 26.00
CA VAL A 27 13.02 -5.28 26.79
C VAL A 27 12.70 -6.70 27.22
N ARG A 28 12.70 -6.97 28.54
CA ARG A 28 12.28 -8.24 29.13
C ARG A 28 10.79 -8.48 28.83
N ARG A 29 10.48 -9.61 28.20
CA ARG A 29 9.11 -10.03 27.92
C ARG A 29 8.50 -10.74 29.13
N SER A 30 7.28 -10.36 29.50
CA SER A 30 6.43 -11.15 30.40
C SER A 30 5.80 -12.34 29.63
N ASP A 31 5.67 -13.47 30.29
CA ASP A 31 5.10 -14.67 29.67
C ASP A 31 3.58 -14.56 29.42
N ALA A 32 3.10 -15.19 28.37
CA ALA A 32 1.69 -15.16 27.97
C ALA A 32 0.72 -15.81 28.99
N ALA A 33 1.25 -16.56 29.97
CA ALA A 33 0.46 -17.14 31.06
C ALA A 33 -0.01 -16.08 32.07
N ASP A 34 0.72 -14.98 32.22
CA ASP A 34 0.38 -13.90 33.16
C ASP A 34 -0.67 -12.93 32.64
N ARG A 35 -1.13 -13.10 31.40
CA ARG A 35 -1.99 -12.13 30.71
C ARG A 35 -3.46 -12.20 31.08
N ALA A 36 -3.93 -13.26 31.70
CA ALA A 36 -5.35 -13.46 32.04
C ALA A 36 -5.86 -12.58 33.19
N GLY A 37 -4.97 -11.83 33.86
CA GLY A 37 -5.32 -10.94 34.98
C GLY A 37 -4.71 -9.55 34.94
N MET A 38 -3.89 -9.22 33.93
CA MET A 38 -3.25 -7.92 33.84
C MET A 38 -4.21 -6.86 33.28
N LYS A 39 -4.45 -5.82 34.07
CA LYS A 39 -4.84 -4.51 33.51
C LYS A 39 -3.67 -4.05 32.66
N TYR A 40 -3.85 -4.07 31.33
CA TYR A 40 -2.84 -3.55 30.41
C TYR A 40 -2.55 -2.09 30.72
N ASN A 41 -1.35 -1.79 31.22
CA ASN A 41 -0.83 -0.46 31.25
C ASN A 41 -0.39 -0.15 29.81
N TRP A 42 -1.28 0.47 29.05
CA TRP A 42 -1.07 0.84 27.66
C TRP A 42 0.00 1.93 27.58
N SER A 43 1.16 1.58 27.07
CA SER A 43 2.31 2.49 26.97
C SER A 43 2.40 3.20 25.62
N HIS A 44 1.43 3.03 24.74
CA HIS A 44 1.43 3.74 23.47
C HIS A 44 1.01 5.19 23.67
N THR A 45 1.83 6.08 23.15
CA THR A 45 1.55 7.52 23.11
C THR A 45 0.68 7.94 21.94
N MET A 46 0.42 7.02 20.98
CA MET A 46 -0.31 7.30 19.74
C MET A 46 -1.04 6.06 19.25
N ASP A 47 -2.33 6.21 18.90
CA ASP A 47 -3.14 5.15 18.29
C ASP A 47 -2.54 4.64 16.99
N PHE A 48 -2.78 3.36 16.63
CA PHE A 48 -2.17 2.78 15.42
C PHE A 48 -2.64 3.47 14.13
N GLY A 49 -3.92 3.85 14.05
CA GLY A 49 -4.43 4.65 12.93
C GLY A 49 -3.74 6.00 12.79
N GLU A 50 -3.45 6.65 13.91
CA GLU A 50 -2.69 7.91 13.94
C GLU A 50 -1.23 7.70 13.56
N GLN A 51 -0.57 6.65 14.07
CA GLN A 51 0.79 6.30 13.66
C GLN A 51 0.88 6.12 12.13
N TYR A 52 -0.09 5.39 11.55
CA TYR A 52 -0.13 5.17 10.13
C TYR A 52 -0.23 6.50 9.36
N TYR A 53 -1.22 7.32 9.74
CA TYR A 53 -1.44 8.65 9.13
C TYR A 53 -0.18 9.51 9.15
N VAL A 54 0.40 9.74 10.33
CA VAL A 54 1.56 10.63 10.51
C VAL A 54 2.75 10.13 9.67
N ARG A 55 2.98 8.83 9.64
CA ARG A 55 4.13 8.25 8.94
C ARG A 55 3.98 8.27 7.43
N VAL A 56 2.79 8.02 6.88
CA VAL A 56 2.56 8.16 5.43
C VAL A 56 2.66 9.62 5.01
N VAL A 57 2.08 10.56 5.75
CA VAL A 57 2.24 11.98 5.46
C VAL A 57 3.72 12.36 5.42
N LYS A 58 4.52 11.90 6.39
CA LYS A 58 5.97 12.15 6.39
C LYS A 58 6.70 11.54 5.19
N ILE A 59 6.31 10.34 4.74
CA ILE A 59 6.86 9.72 3.52
C ILE A 59 6.59 10.62 2.31
N LEU A 60 5.35 11.06 2.13
CA LEU A 60 4.96 11.92 1.01
C LEU A 60 5.61 13.30 1.08
N GLU A 61 5.72 13.89 2.28
CA GLU A 61 6.46 15.15 2.48
C GLU A 61 7.95 15.01 2.17
N ASN A 62 8.57 13.88 2.49
CA ASN A 62 9.96 13.61 2.12
C ASN A 62 10.14 13.54 0.60
N ILE A 63 9.25 12.86 -0.11
CA ILE A 63 9.22 12.85 -1.58
C ILE A 63 9.09 14.29 -2.09
N ARG A 64 8.14 15.05 -1.57
CA ARG A 64 7.90 16.44 -1.96
C ARG A 64 9.12 17.33 -1.77
N ARG A 65 9.81 17.16 -0.69
CA ARG A 65 10.95 18.02 -0.30
C ARG A 65 12.24 17.63 -1.02
N ASN A 66 12.52 16.34 -1.12
CA ASN A 66 13.85 15.88 -1.48
C ASN A 66 13.93 15.38 -2.93
N GLU A 67 12.83 14.83 -3.48
CA GLU A 67 12.84 14.17 -4.78
C GLU A 67 12.25 15.04 -5.91
N ILE A 68 11.61 16.16 -5.59
CA ILE A 68 10.82 16.91 -6.55
C ILE A 68 11.63 17.39 -7.77
N ASN A 69 12.88 17.81 -7.58
CA ASN A 69 13.74 18.23 -8.67
C ASN A 69 14.11 17.05 -9.57
N LEU A 70 14.47 15.93 -8.97
CA LEU A 70 14.79 14.69 -9.71
C LEU A 70 13.56 14.18 -10.47
N ILE A 71 12.37 14.25 -9.89
CA ILE A 71 11.11 13.93 -10.59
C ILE A 71 10.93 14.84 -11.82
N GLY A 72 11.23 16.12 -11.70
CA GLY A 72 11.20 17.05 -12.82
C GLY A 72 12.18 16.69 -13.95
N GLU A 73 13.39 16.30 -13.61
CA GLU A 73 14.43 15.85 -14.55
C GLU A 73 14.01 14.57 -15.26
N ILE A 74 13.56 13.56 -14.50
CA ILE A 74 13.07 12.28 -15.03
C ILE A 74 11.86 12.52 -15.94
N SER A 75 10.90 13.36 -15.53
CA SER A 75 9.73 13.71 -16.34
C SER A 75 10.11 14.39 -17.65
N SER A 76 11.16 15.20 -17.64
CA SER A 76 11.69 15.82 -18.88
C SER A 76 12.24 14.75 -19.82
N ARG A 77 13.02 13.80 -19.31
CA ARG A 77 13.52 12.67 -20.10
C ARG A 77 12.40 11.81 -20.66
N MET A 78 11.35 11.54 -19.85
CA MET A 78 10.16 10.80 -20.29
C MET A 78 9.45 11.54 -21.43
N ALA A 79 9.23 12.86 -21.31
CA ALA A 79 8.63 13.66 -22.35
C ALA A 79 9.48 13.69 -23.63
N ASP A 80 10.80 13.86 -23.50
CA ASP A 80 11.75 13.81 -24.62
C ASP A 80 11.73 12.46 -25.35
N ALA A 81 11.69 11.35 -24.60
CA ALA A 81 11.59 10.02 -25.17
C ALA A 81 10.32 9.87 -26.01
N LEU A 82 9.18 10.28 -25.47
CA LEU A 82 7.88 10.23 -26.16
C LEU A 82 7.83 11.12 -27.39
N MET A 83 8.37 12.36 -27.33
CA MET A 83 8.44 13.27 -28.46
C MET A 83 9.32 12.75 -29.61
N LYS A 84 10.32 11.89 -29.28
CA LYS A 84 11.20 11.23 -30.27
C LYS A 84 10.64 9.88 -30.75
N GLY A 85 9.40 9.52 -30.38
CA GLY A 85 8.78 8.25 -30.77
C GLY A 85 9.22 7.04 -29.97
N GLY A 86 9.88 7.26 -28.84
CA GLY A 86 10.18 6.25 -27.83
C GLY A 86 9.01 5.97 -26.89
N ASN A 87 9.24 5.18 -25.86
CA ASN A 87 8.24 4.76 -24.90
C ASN A 87 8.68 5.04 -23.47
N VAL A 88 7.69 5.15 -22.59
CA VAL A 88 7.90 5.17 -21.14
C VAL A 88 7.23 3.94 -20.54
N TRP A 89 8.01 3.13 -19.90
CA TRP A 89 7.60 1.86 -19.30
C TRP A 89 7.57 1.97 -17.79
N MET A 90 6.63 1.29 -17.17
CA MET A 90 6.60 1.15 -15.72
C MET A 90 6.39 -0.32 -15.37
N HIS A 91 7.39 -0.91 -14.76
CA HIS A 91 7.37 -2.27 -14.26
C HIS A 91 7.52 -2.24 -12.76
N ALA A 92 6.47 -2.55 -12.08
CA ALA A 92 6.53 -2.69 -10.64
C ALA A 92 6.23 -4.12 -10.25
N GLN A 93 6.90 -4.57 -9.21
CA GLN A 93 6.56 -5.84 -8.59
C GLN A 93 5.13 -5.74 -8.06
N ALA A 94 4.35 -6.77 -8.30
CA ALA A 94 2.94 -6.82 -7.99
C ALA A 94 2.61 -6.30 -6.58
N GLY A 95 1.56 -5.50 -6.47
CA GLY A 95 1.11 -4.92 -5.22
C GLY A 95 1.86 -3.65 -4.79
N HIS A 96 2.93 -3.25 -5.47
CA HIS A 96 3.76 -2.13 -5.04
C HIS A 96 3.52 -0.83 -5.79
N MET A 97 3.14 -0.89 -7.03
CA MET A 97 2.58 0.27 -7.70
C MET A 97 1.14 -0.10 -7.98
N GLY A 98 0.21 0.71 -7.52
CA GLY A 98 -1.20 0.45 -7.69
C GLY A 98 -1.52 0.21 -9.16
N TYR A 99 -1.32 -1.04 -9.62
CA TYR A 99 -1.53 -1.41 -11.02
C TYR A 99 -2.94 -1.06 -11.49
N VAL A 100 -3.86 -0.90 -10.56
CA VAL A 100 -5.22 -0.43 -10.84
C VAL A 100 -5.23 1.05 -11.23
N GLU A 101 -4.24 1.83 -10.78
CA GLU A 101 -4.07 3.23 -11.19
C GLU A 101 -3.68 3.35 -12.68
N PHE A 102 -3.16 2.28 -13.27
CA PHE A 102 -2.85 2.22 -14.70
C PHE A 102 -4.05 1.90 -15.57
N ASP A 103 -5.18 1.48 -15.00
CA ASP A 103 -6.37 1.13 -15.79
C ASP A 103 -6.72 2.30 -16.73
N GLU A 104 -6.83 1.99 -18.02
CA GLU A 104 -7.20 2.99 -19.04
C GLU A 104 -8.58 3.59 -18.80
N LYS A 105 -9.44 2.91 -18.06
CA LYS A 105 -10.75 3.41 -17.64
C LYS A 105 -10.67 4.43 -16.51
N HIS A 106 -9.52 4.55 -15.86
CA HIS A 106 -9.33 5.52 -14.80
C HIS A 106 -9.42 6.92 -15.36
N LYS A 107 -10.48 7.64 -15.04
CA LYS A 107 -10.66 9.04 -15.43
C LYS A 107 -9.50 9.87 -14.87
N GLY A 108 -8.94 10.74 -15.69
CA GLY A 108 -7.76 11.51 -15.33
C GLY A 108 -6.43 10.82 -15.67
N ASN A 109 -6.43 9.61 -16.23
CA ASN A 109 -5.23 8.99 -16.76
C ASN A 109 -4.96 9.47 -18.19
N PRO A 110 -3.84 10.21 -18.44
CA PRO A 110 -3.50 10.69 -19.77
C PRO A 110 -2.93 9.59 -20.68
N LYS A 111 -2.84 8.35 -20.23
CA LYS A 111 -2.36 7.16 -20.96
C LYS A 111 -0.95 7.31 -21.55
N ILE A 112 -0.07 7.97 -20.81
CA ILE A 112 1.30 8.27 -21.25
C ILE A 112 2.23 7.10 -20.94
N LEU A 113 2.07 6.50 -19.77
CA LEU A 113 2.93 5.41 -19.29
C LEU A 113 2.38 4.07 -19.78
N ARG A 114 3.23 3.28 -20.42
CA ARG A 114 2.93 1.88 -20.73
C ARG A 114 3.24 1.01 -19.52
N SER A 115 2.28 0.26 -19.05
CA SER A 115 2.53 -0.76 -18.04
C SER A 115 2.56 -2.13 -18.69
N SER A 116 3.55 -2.93 -18.38
CA SER A 116 3.49 -4.35 -18.62
C SER A 116 3.37 -5.03 -17.25
N LEU A 117 2.15 -5.08 -16.77
CA LEU A 117 1.80 -5.70 -15.50
C LEU A 117 1.64 -7.21 -15.69
N THR A 118 2.71 -7.89 -15.98
CA THR A 118 2.74 -9.33 -15.84
C THR A 118 3.51 -9.67 -14.57
N TRP A 119 2.96 -10.57 -13.76
CA TRP A 119 3.61 -11.10 -12.57
C TRP A 119 5.00 -11.70 -12.86
N ASN A 120 5.28 -12.01 -14.12
CA ASN A 120 6.46 -12.74 -14.59
C ASN A 120 7.48 -11.87 -15.32
N GLY A 121 7.42 -10.57 -15.19
CA GLY A 121 8.33 -9.66 -15.89
C GLY A 121 7.65 -8.95 -17.06
N GLY A 122 8.23 -7.83 -17.46
CA GLY A 122 7.69 -6.98 -18.49
C GLY A 122 8.18 -7.36 -19.88
N ASN A 123 7.68 -6.66 -20.88
CA ASN A 123 8.09 -6.77 -22.27
C ASN A 123 9.47 -6.10 -22.48
N TYR A 124 10.49 -6.59 -21.77
CA TYR A 124 11.84 -6.00 -21.83
C TYR A 124 12.44 -6.04 -23.23
N ASP A 125 12.05 -7.03 -24.05
CA ASP A 125 12.53 -7.17 -25.43
C ASP A 125 11.99 -6.10 -26.38
N GLU A 126 10.86 -5.49 -26.03
CA GLU A 126 10.27 -4.38 -26.80
C GLU A 126 10.96 -3.05 -26.53
N MET A 127 11.74 -2.95 -25.44
CA MET A 127 12.39 -1.71 -25.02
C MET A 127 13.61 -1.40 -25.89
N LYS A 128 13.73 -0.15 -26.30
CA LYS A 128 14.77 0.33 -27.21
C LYS A 128 15.63 1.41 -26.55
N SER A 129 16.78 1.64 -27.12
CA SER A 129 17.62 2.77 -26.74
C SER A 129 16.81 4.09 -26.83
N GLY A 130 16.89 4.91 -25.77
CA GLY A 130 16.12 6.14 -25.64
C GLY A 130 14.77 6.00 -24.95
N ASP A 131 14.29 4.79 -24.75
CA ASP A 131 13.12 4.55 -23.86
C ASP A 131 13.48 4.86 -22.40
N VAL A 132 12.45 5.06 -21.57
CA VAL A 132 12.58 5.21 -20.12
C VAL A 132 11.84 4.06 -19.45
N LEU A 133 12.47 3.41 -18.48
CA LEU A 133 11.88 2.37 -17.64
C LEU A 133 11.90 2.81 -16.17
N MET A 134 10.75 2.83 -15.52
CA MET A 134 10.65 2.96 -14.07
C MET A 134 10.39 1.57 -13.47
N THR A 135 11.19 1.15 -12.49
CA THR A 135 11.07 -0.20 -11.92
C THR A 135 11.63 -0.29 -10.51
N ASN A 136 11.15 -1.28 -9.77
CA ASN A 136 11.72 -1.75 -8.52
C ASN A 136 12.33 -3.17 -8.63
N TYR A 137 12.40 -3.72 -9.85
CA TYR A 137 13.03 -5.01 -10.07
C TYR A 137 14.55 -4.91 -10.17
N VAL A 138 15.22 -5.92 -9.59
CA VAL A 138 16.66 -6.12 -9.69
C VAL A 138 16.89 -7.48 -10.34
N ASN A 139 17.02 -7.50 -11.66
CA ASN A 139 17.21 -8.73 -12.42
C ASN A 139 18.00 -8.49 -13.73
N GLU A 140 18.36 -9.58 -14.39
CA GLU A 140 19.12 -9.56 -15.65
C GLU A 140 18.40 -8.81 -16.78
N ASN A 141 17.07 -8.88 -16.84
CA ASN A 141 16.30 -8.21 -17.88
C ASN A 141 16.36 -6.69 -17.74
N VAL A 142 16.27 -6.17 -16.51
CA VAL A 142 16.42 -4.74 -16.23
C VAL A 142 17.84 -4.28 -16.61
N ARG A 143 18.85 -5.04 -16.22
CA ARG A 143 20.24 -4.73 -16.57
C ARG A 143 20.45 -4.73 -18.08
N ALA A 144 19.97 -5.76 -18.79
CA ALA A 144 20.06 -5.85 -20.23
C ALA A 144 19.32 -4.69 -20.93
N ALA A 145 18.17 -4.25 -20.42
CA ALA A 145 17.49 -3.08 -20.93
C ALA A 145 18.35 -1.81 -20.78
N ARG A 146 18.95 -1.60 -19.59
CA ARG A 146 19.87 -0.47 -19.37
C ARG A 146 21.07 -0.52 -20.30
N ASP A 147 21.69 -1.70 -20.45
CA ASP A 147 22.87 -1.87 -21.29
C ASP A 147 22.57 -1.66 -22.79
N ARG A 148 21.30 -1.83 -23.22
CA ARG A 148 20.80 -1.43 -24.56
C ARG A 148 20.51 0.06 -24.71
N GLY A 149 20.69 0.86 -23.67
CA GLY A 149 20.47 2.31 -23.70
C GLY A 149 19.09 2.78 -23.25
N VAL A 150 18.32 1.92 -22.56
CA VAL A 150 17.10 2.33 -21.83
C VAL A 150 17.53 3.12 -20.61
N TYR A 151 16.92 4.27 -20.36
CA TYR A 151 17.16 5.02 -19.13
C TYR A 151 16.33 4.42 -17.98
N VAL A 152 16.98 3.72 -17.07
CA VAL A 152 16.33 3.00 -15.99
C VAL A 152 16.26 3.85 -14.72
N VAL A 153 15.05 4.11 -14.26
CA VAL A 153 14.76 4.77 -12.98
C VAL A 153 14.43 3.68 -11.95
N GLY A 154 15.33 3.44 -11.02
CA GLY A 154 15.13 2.52 -9.90
C GLY A 154 14.33 3.20 -8.79
N VAL A 155 13.20 2.62 -8.39
CA VAL A 155 12.38 3.11 -7.26
C VAL A 155 12.45 2.08 -6.14
N PRO A 156 13.19 2.35 -5.05
CA PRO A 156 13.38 1.37 -3.99
C PRO A 156 12.06 0.99 -3.32
N VAL A 157 11.86 -0.30 -3.16
CA VAL A 157 10.82 -0.87 -2.32
C VAL A 157 11.47 -1.85 -1.37
N CYS A 158 11.00 -1.93 -0.17
CA CYS A 158 11.57 -2.58 0.99
C CYS A 158 12.36 -3.88 0.80
N TYR A 159 11.92 -4.77 -0.05
CA TYR A 159 12.55 -6.07 -0.26
C TYR A 159 13.35 -6.16 -1.56
N VAL A 160 13.52 -5.03 -2.22
CA VAL A 160 14.48 -4.85 -3.31
C VAL A 160 15.68 -4.15 -2.70
N ASP A 161 16.90 -4.59 -2.98
CA ASP A 161 18.09 -3.92 -2.49
C ASP A 161 18.08 -2.47 -2.98
N ASN A 162 18.15 -1.59 -2.03
CA ASN A 162 18.33 -0.17 -2.25
C ASN A 162 19.54 0.29 -1.44
N GLU A 163 19.96 1.51 -1.64
CA GLU A 163 21.11 2.08 -0.92
C GLU A 163 20.92 2.13 0.60
N TRP A 164 19.67 2.01 1.07
CA TRP A 164 19.28 2.02 2.47
C TRP A 164 19.17 0.62 3.07
N ALA A 165 19.17 -0.44 2.24
CA ALA A 165 19.11 -1.79 2.74
C ALA A 165 20.44 -2.13 3.41
N GLN A 166 20.38 -2.65 4.63
CA GLN A 166 21.56 -3.17 5.29
C GLN A 166 22.12 -4.36 4.48
N ARG A 167 23.45 -4.41 4.33
CA ARG A 167 24.09 -5.55 3.70
C ARG A 167 23.70 -6.83 4.40
N GLY A 168 23.32 -7.85 3.62
CA GLY A 168 22.92 -9.17 4.13
C GLY A 168 21.44 -9.46 4.08
N PHE A 169 20.60 -8.51 3.65
CA PHE A 169 19.23 -8.84 3.30
C PHE A 169 19.19 -9.56 1.95
N VAL A 170 18.53 -10.71 1.94
CA VAL A 170 18.39 -11.51 0.72
C VAL A 170 17.35 -10.84 -0.18
N THR A 171 17.78 -10.48 -1.37
CA THR A 171 16.86 -10.10 -2.44
C THR A 171 16.58 -11.33 -3.30
N PRO A 172 15.46 -11.34 -4.02
CA PRO A 172 15.15 -12.41 -4.97
C PRO A 172 16.00 -12.32 -6.25
N ASN A 173 17.21 -11.81 -6.18
CA ASN A 173 18.15 -11.78 -7.30
C ASN A 173 19.34 -12.70 -7.05
N VAL A 174 19.65 -13.50 -8.04
CA VAL A 174 20.70 -14.52 -7.96
C VAL A 174 22.12 -13.96 -8.04
N ASN A 175 22.29 -12.69 -8.41
CA ASN A 175 23.56 -12.07 -8.68
C ASN A 175 24.05 -11.13 -7.56
N ASN A 176 23.32 -11.01 -6.47
CA ASN A 176 23.56 -10.05 -5.39
C ASN A 176 23.68 -8.59 -5.85
N TRP A 177 23.00 -8.24 -6.93
CA TRP A 177 22.95 -6.86 -7.40
C TRP A 177 22.04 -6.01 -6.51
N MET A 178 22.46 -4.77 -6.30
CA MET A 178 21.61 -3.73 -5.73
C MET A 178 20.82 -3.02 -6.85
N LEU A 179 19.77 -2.31 -6.48
CA LEU A 179 18.96 -1.56 -7.45
C LEU A 179 19.82 -0.55 -8.24
N GLY A 180 20.82 0.06 -7.59
CA GLY A 180 21.79 0.95 -8.24
C GLY A 180 22.63 0.28 -9.33
N ASP A 181 22.90 -1.03 -9.22
CA ASP A 181 23.70 -1.77 -10.22
C ASP A 181 22.98 -1.98 -11.54
N VAL A 182 21.65 -1.90 -11.53
CA VAL A 182 20.79 -2.12 -12.70
C VAL A 182 20.07 -0.84 -13.16
N SER A 183 20.18 0.25 -12.41
CA SER A 183 19.51 1.52 -12.69
C SER A 183 20.46 2.59 -13.21
N SER A 184 19.93 3.56 -13.93
CA SER A 184 20.63 4.79 -14.35
C SER A 184 20.56 5.85 -13.25
N VAL A 185 19.49 5.86 -12.48
CA VAL A 185 19.26 6.75 -11.36
C VAL A 185 18.34 6.09 -10.34
N ILE A 186 18.49 6.43 -9.07
CA ILE A 186 17.60 6.01 -7.98
C ILE A 186 16.72 7.18 -7.56
N LEU A 187 15.41 6.95 -7.58
CA LEU A 187 14.40 7.86 -7.05
C LEU A 187 13.88 7.28 -5.73
N GLN A 188 14.09 7.99 -4.63
CA GLN A 188 13.72 7.47 -3.30
C GLN A 188 12.20 7.47 -3.08
N SER A 189 11.67 6.32 -2.67
CA SER A 189 10.27 6.13 -2.31
C SER A 189 9.99 6.39 -0.83
N TYR A 190 11.02 6.41 -0.01
CA TYR A 190 10.96 6.48 1.46
C TYR A 190 10.17 5.34 2.13
N ILE A 191 9.91 4.26 1.40
CA ILE A 191 9.27 3.07 1.93
C ILE A 191 10.29 2.32 2.79
N PRO A 192 10.01 2.03 4.07
CA PRO A 192 10.95 1.31 4.91
C PRO A 192 11.11 -0.15 4.48
N TYR A 193 12.20 -0.80 4.88
CA TYR A 193 12.57 -2.15 4.46
C TYR A 193 11.43 -3.17 4.57
N TYR A 194 10.71 -3.19 5.69
CA TYR A 194 9.58 -4.12 5.88
C TYR A 194 8.24 -3.59 5.36
N GLN A 195 8.19 -2.47 4.64
CA GLN A 195 7.01 -1.73 4.18
C GLN A 195 6.07 -1.27 5.30
N GLY A 196 5.94 -2.06 6.38
CA GLY A 196 5.10 -1.74 7.53
C GLY A 196 5.61 -0.52 8.28
N ILE A 197 4.67 0.29 8.75
CA ILE A 197 4.99 1.57 9.41
C ILE A 197 4.35 1.75 10.78
N VAL A 198 3.55 0.80 11.24
CA VAL A 198 2.92 0.86 12.57
C VAL A 198 3.67 -0.05 13.55
N ASP A 199 4.11 0.50 14.66
CA ASP A 199 4.74 -0.27 15.74
C ASP A 199 3.68 -0.89 16.64
N CYS A 200 3.80 -2.21 16.88
CA CYS A 200 2.96 -2.96 17.78
C CYS A 200 3.85 -3.79 18.73
N PRO A 201 3.99 -3.44 20.00
CA PRO A 201 4.83 -4.18 20.94
C PRO A 201 4.43 -5.64 21.13
N GLU A 202 3.15 -5.95 20.93
CA GLU A 202 2.63 -7.32 20.99
C GLU A 202 3.01 -8.17 19.77
N ILE A 203 3.45 -7.51 18.68
CA ILE A 203 3.92 -8.11 17.43
C ILE A 203 5.31 -7.54 17.08
N PRO A 204 6.32 -7.82 17.89
CA PRO A 204 7.63 -7.15 17.77
C PRO A 204 8.47 -7.66 16.60
N GLU A 205 8.05 -8.74 15.95
CA GLU A 205 8.76 -9.33 14.81
C GLU A 205 8.66 -8.52 13.53
N MET A 206 7.69 -7.60 13.43
CA MET A 206 7.51 -6.73 12.26
C MET A 206 6.77 -5.45 12.61
N LYS A 207 6.88 -4.43 11.77
CA LYS A 207 5.95 -3.31 11.74
C LYS A 207 4.74 -3.68 10.91
N LEU A 208 3.57 -3.15 11.25
CA LEU A 208 2.29 -3.48 10.63
C LEU A 208 1.90 -2.43 9.58
N CYS A 209 0.95 -2.77 8.71
CA CYS A 209 0.32 -1.89 7.73
C CYS A 209 1.30 -1.26 6.73
N PRO A 210 1.35 -1.76 5.48
CA PRO A 210 2.30 -1.31 4.47
C PRO A 210 2.02 0.10 3.96
N SER A 211 3.06 0.82 3.58
CA SER A 211 3.00 2.17 3.03
C SER A 211 3.25 2.24 1.51
N ALA A 212 3.60 1.11 0.90
CA ALA A 212 4.09 1.08 -0.47
C ALA A 212 3.09 1.63 -1.49
N ALA A 213 1.83 1.23 -1.43
CA ALA A 213 0.81 1.69 -2.38
C ALA A 213 0.62 3.20 -2.32
N ASN A 214 0.57 3.80 -1.12
CA ASN A 214 0.39 5.24 -0.98
C ASN A 214 1.55 6.04 -1.60
N SER A 215 2.79 5.60 -1.37
CA SER A 215 3.98 6.24 -1.93
C SER A 215 4.02 6.08 -3.46
N LEU A 216 3.91 4.85 -3.95
CA LEU A 216 4.11 4.55 -5.36
C LEU A 216 2.96 5.03 -6.26
N CYS A 217 1.71 4.98 -5.80
CA CYS A 217 0.59 5.58 -6.54
C CYS A 217 0.72 7.10 -6.61
N SER A 218 1.20 7.74 -5.53
CA SER A 218 1.47 9.18 -5.56
C SER A 218 2.56 9.53 -6.56
N LEU A 219 3.68 8.80 -6.57
CA LEU A 219 4.75 8.96 -7.57
C LEU A 219 4.23 8.74 -9.00
N PHE A 220 3.40 7.72 -9.21
CA PHE A 220 2.79 7.47 -10.52
C PHE A 220 2.03 8.70 -11.02
N TRP A 221 1.13 9.26 -10.20
CA TRP A 221 0.36 10.43 -10.59
C TRP A 221 1.22 11.69 -10.75
N MET A 222 2.28 11.83 -9.95
CA MET A 222 3.25 12.93 -10.13
C MET A 222 3.88 12.88 -11.52
N PHE A 223 4.34 11.70 -11.97
CA PHE A 223 4.90 11.53 -13.31
C PHE A 223 3.87 11.73 -14.41
N GLN A 224 2.69 11.13 -14.29
CA GLN A 224 1.62 11.28 -15.27
C GLN A 224 1.27 12.75 -15.51
N CYS A 225 1.10 13.53 -14.44
CA CYS A 225 0.75 14.96 -14.56
C CYS A 225 1.88 15.81 -15.12
N GLU A 226 3.12 15.58 -14.66
CA GLU A 226 4.25 16.38 -15.11
C GLU A 226 4.62 16.09 -16.57
N VAL A 227 4.63 14.82 -16.98
CA VAL A 227 4.92 14.43 -18.37
C VAL A 227 3.81 14.94 -19.30
N ALA A 228 2.53 14.80 -18.91
CA ALA A 228 1.41 15.36 -19.65
C ALA A 228 1.58 16.87 -19.91
N ASN A 229 1.96 17.62 -18.87
CA ASN A 229 2.22 19.05 -18.98
C ASN A 229 3.38 19.35 -19.93
N LYS A 230 4.51 18.65 -19.80
CA LYS A 230 5.69 18.87 -20.66
C LYS A 230 5.45 18.55 -22.13
N LEU A 231 4.67 17.52 -22.44
CA LEU A 231 4.29 17.16 -23.82
C LEU A 231 3.46 18.23 -24.49
N LYS A 232 2.62 18.95 -23.77
CA LYS A 232 1.74 19.99 -24.29
C LYS A 232 2.31 21.38 -24.12
N ASN A 233 3.22 21.57 -23.19
CA ASN A 233 3.86 22.86 -22.91
C ASN A 233 5.38 22.65 -22.69
N PRO A 234 6.17 22.56 -23.78
CA PRO A 234 7.63 22.36 -23.70
C PRO A 234 8.38 23.47 -22.95
N LYS A 235 7.76 24.64 -22.77
CA LYS A 235 8.31 25.77 -22.00
C LYS A 235 7.85 25.78 -20.54
N ALA A 236 7.13 24.75 -20.08
CA ALA A 236 6.72 24.66 -18.71
C ALA A 236 7.94 24.65 -17.75
N LYS A 237 7.72 25.16 -16.53
CA LYS A 237 8.73 25.07 -15.48
C LYS A 237 9.22 23.63 -15.34
N PRO A 238 10.47 23.41 -14.91
CA PRO A 238 11.04 22.07 -14.72
C PRO A 238 10.15 21.17 -13.87
N VAL A 239 9.52 21.75 -12.83
CA VAL A 239 8.59 21.07 -11.94
C VAL A 239 7.41 21.98 -11.66
N ASP A 240 6.22 21.54 -11.99
CA ASP A 240 4.98 22.29 -11.72
C ASP A 240 3.84 21.33 -11.33
N LYS A 241 3.44 20.45 -12.22
CA LYS A 241 2.25 19.59 -12.04
C LYS A 241 2.48 18.44 -11.07
N SER A 242 3.69 17.89 -11.01
CA SER A 242 4.03 16.87 -10.00
C SER A 242 3.95 17.44 -8.57
N ALA A 243 4.42 18.67 -8.38
CA ALA A 243 4.28 19.35 -7.08
C ALA A 243 2.80 19.58 -6.73
N GLN A 244 2.02 20.11 -7.66
CA GLN A 244 0.60 20.43 -7.43
C GLN A 244 -0.23 19.18 -7.11
N VAL A 245 -0.02 18.06 -7.81
CA VAL A 245 -0.78 16.82 -7.53
C VAL A 245 -0.44 16.26 -6.17
N LEU A 246 0.84 16.23 -5.78
CA LEU A 246 1.24 15.73 -4.48
C LEU A 246 0.76 16.64 -3.34
N ASP A 247 0.86 17.96 -3.49
CA ASP A 247 0.34 18.91 -2.51
C ASP A 247 -1.19 18.72 -2.35
N THR A 248 -1.93 18.53 -3.46
CA THR A 248 -3.38 18.23 -3.41
C THR A 248 -3.70 16.90 -2.71
N ILE A 249 -2.91 15.86 -2.97
CA ILE A 249 -3.06 14.55 -2.28
C ILE A 249 -2.83 14.73 -0.77
N LEU A 250 -1.75 15.40 -0.38
CA LEU A 250 -1.42 15.67 1.03
C LEU A 250 -2.52 16.46 1.74
N ASP A 251 -3.05 17.50 1.10
CA ASP A 251 -4.11 18.32 1.68
C ASP A 251 -5.39 17.51 1.89
N ARG A 252 -5.77 16.66 0.93
CA ARG A 252 -6.92 15.76 1.09
C ARG A 252 -6.73 14.70 2.16
N ILE A 253 -5.54 14.13 2.28
CA ILE A 253 -5.22 13.19 3.36
C ILE A 253 -5.40 13.88 4.72
N ARG A 254 -4.87 15.09 4.89
CA ARG A 254 -5.00 15.87 6.11
C ARG A 254 -6.44 16.23 6.42
N GLU A 255 -7.19 16.65 5.40
CA GLU A 255 -8.60 17.00 5.52
C GLU A 255 -9.45 15.78 5.89
N ALA A 256 -9.29 14.66 5.18
CA ALA A 256 -10.01 13.43 5.47
C ALA A 256 -9.74 12.95 6.89
N TYR A 257 -8.49 12.96 7.34
CA TYR A 257 -8.13 12.57 8.69
C TYR A 257 -8.73 13.52 9.73
N ARG A 258 -8.61 14.82 9.53
CA ARG A 258 -9.12 15.82 10.46
C ARG A 258 -10.64 15.71 10.68
N PHE A 259 -11.40 15.48 9.61
CA PHE A 259 -12.87 15.48 9.69
C PHE A 259 -13.48 14.11 10.00
N GLN A 260 -12.76 13.02 9.77
CA GLN A 260 -13.32 11.68 9.87
C GLN A 260 -12.61 10.78 10.89
N LYS A 261 -11.52 11.26 11.54
CA LYS A 261 -10.74 10.46 12.50
C LYS A 261 -11.61 9.81 13.55
N ASP A 262 -12.32 10.63 14.35
CA ASP A 262 -13.08 10.14 15.50
C ASP A 262 -14.18 9.16 15.05
N PHE A 263 -14.88 9.51 13.97
CA PHE A 263 -15.87 8.64 13.36
C PHE A 263 -15.29 7.29 12.93
N MET A 264 -14.15 7.28 12.25
CA MET A 264 -13.46 6.04 11.85
C MET A 264 -13.03 5.23 13.06
N PHE A 265 -12.50 5.86 14.10
CA PHE A 265 -11.97 5.18 15.28
C PHE A 265 -13.09 4.54 16.10
N ASP A 266 -14.22 5.21 16.28
CA ASP A 266 -15.40 4.65 16.96
C ASP A 266 -15.91 3.39 16.25
N HIS A 267 -15.97 3.41 14.93
CA HIS A 267 -16.42 2.25 14.15
C HIS A 267 -15.36 1.16 14.05
N ALA A 268 -14.08 1.49 14.09
CA ALA A 268 -12.98 0.53 14.20
C ALA A 268 -13.09 -0.30 15.50
N ALA A 269 -13.49 0.33 16.61
CA ALA A 269 -13.76 -0.38 17.86
C ALA A 269 -14.94 -1.38 17.73
N THR A 270 -15.94 -1.07 16.93
CA THR A 270 -17.06 -1.97 16.61
C THR A 270 -16.57 -3.17 15.78
N VAL A 271 -15.77 -2.91 14.75
CA VAL A 271 -15.16 -3.97 13.91
C VAL A 271 -14.30 -4.91 14.75
N ALA A 272 -13.46 -4.37 15.62
CA ALA A 272 -12.62 -5.16 16.54
C ALA A 272 -13.45 -6.12 17.39
N LYS A 273 -14.59 -5.68 17.92
CA LYS A 273 -15.52 -6.52 18.69
C LYS A 273 -16.14 -7.63 17.85
N ILE A 274 -16.56 -7.32 16.62
CA ILE A 274 -17.14 -8.30 15.70
C ILE A 274 -16.13 -9.40 15.39
N ILE A 275 -14.90 -9.03 15.02
CA ILE A 275 -13.83 -9.99 14.69
C ILE A 275 -13.42 -10.80 15.90
N GLY A 276 -13.21 -10.16 17.05
CA GLY A 276 -12.85 -10.83 18.29
C GLY A 276 -13.93 -11.79 18.82
N SER A 277 -15.19 -11.61 18.38
CA SER A 277 -16.32 -12.50 18.67
C SER A 277 -16.53 -13.59 17.60
N GLY A 278 -15.60 -13.76 16.65
CA GLY A 278 -15.63 -14.82 15.64
C GLY A 278 -16.26 -14.41 14.30
N GLY A 279 -16.47 -13.12 14.06
CA GLY A 279 -16.79 -12.58 12.74
C GLY A 279 -15.55 -12.58 11.83
N ASN A 280 -15.80 -12.63 10.51
CA ASN A 280 -14.75 -12.54 9.50
C ASN A 280 -14.67 -11.12 8.93
N TYR A 281 -13.51 -10.79 8.33
CA TYR A 281 -13.28 -9.50 7.68
C TYR A 281 -13.07 -9.67 6.19
N HIS A 282 -13.92 -9.04 5.39
CA HIS A 282 -13.91 -9.10 3.94
C HIS A 282 -13.69 -7.72 3.33
N VAL A 283 -12.94 -7.67 2.23
CA VAL A 283 -12.66 -6.44 1.49
C VAL A 283 -12.90 -6.67 0.02
N THR A 284 -13.67 -5.80 -0.60
CA THR A 284 -13.90 -5.77 -2.05
C THR A 284 -13.69 -4.36 -2.57
N SER A 285 -13.03 -4.22 -3.71
CA SER A 285 -12.92 -2.93 -4.38
C SER A 285 -13.03 -3.05 -5.89
N ASP A 286 -13.27 -1.93 -6.54
CA ASP A 286 -13.08 -1.73 -7.96
C ASP A 286 -12.30 -0.45 -8.21
N HIS A 287 -11.61 -0.40 -9.34
CA HIS A 287 -10.82 0.74 -9.78
C HIS A 287 -9.90 1.39 -8.70
N SER A 288 -9.58 0.61 -7.63
CA SER A 288 -8.62 1.02 -6.61
C SER A 288 -7.85 -0.19 -6.08
N GLY A 289 -6.63 0.04 -5.59
CA GLY A 289 -5.74 -1.00 -5.06
C GLY A 289 -6.18 -1.65 -3.74
N VAL A 290 -7.26 -1.17 -3.11
CA VAL A 290 -7.68 -1.54 -1.75
C VAL A 290 -7.81 -3.05 -1.55
N GLN A 291 -8.49 -3.76 -2.44
CA GLN A 291 -8.64 -5.21 -2.33
C GLN A 291 -7.31 -5.94 -2.49
N ALA A 292 -6.49 -5.53 -3.44
CA ALA A 292 -5.18 -6.12 -3.67
C ALA A 292 -4.24 -5.89 -2.49
N GLU A 293 -4.21 -4.65 -1.97
CA GLU A 293 -3.41 -4.28 -0.80
C GLU A 293 -3.83 -5.02 0.47
N SER A 294 -5.12 -5.28 0.64
CA SER A 294 -5.63 -5.96 1.84
C SER A 294 -5.52 -7.49 1.77
N ASN A 295 -5.41 -8.09 0.58
CA ASN A 295 -5.46 -9.54 0.35
C ASN A 295 -4.11 -10.26 0.52
N GLY A 296 -3.58 -10.29 1.73
CA GLY A 296 -2.38 -11.09 2.01
C GLY A 296 -1.09 -10.48 1.50
N VAL A 297 -1.09 -9.18 1.32
CA VAL A 297 0.12 -8.41 1.06
C VAL A 297 0.93 -8.30 2.35
N ALA A 298 2.23 -8.21 2.20
CA ALA A 298 3.17 -8.01 3.27
C ALA A 298 2.68 -7.01 4.33
N MET A 299 2.77 -7.39 5.60
CA MET A 299 2.41 -6.58 6.78
C MET A 299 0.92 -6.26 6.90
N GLY A 300 0.05 -6.92 6.14
CA GLY A 300 -1.40 -6.89 6.32
C GLY A 300 -1.89 -8.02 7.25
N PRO A 301 -3.07 -7.88 7.88
CA PRO A 301 -3.64 -8.91 8.74
C PRO A 301 -4.05 -10.15 7.93
N MET A 302 -3.71 -11.34 8.45
CA MET A 302 -4.00 -12.62 7.77
C MET A 302 -5.50 -12.89 7.60
N MET A 303 -6.34 -12.30 8.46
CA MET A 303 -7.79 -12.52 8.43
C MET A 303 -8.50 -11.90 7.22
N THR A 304 -7.91 -10.92 6.56
CA THR A 304 -8.55 -10.24 5.45
C THR A 304 -8.83 -11.22 4.30
N ASN A 305 -10.10 -11.37 3.95
CA ASN A 305 -10.60 -12.28 2.92
C ASN A 305 -10.22 -13.77 3.10
N ALA A 306 -9.62 -14.16 4.22
CA ALA A 306 -9.20 -15.55 4.46
C ALA A 306 -10.36 -16.56 4.46
N PHE A 307 -11.57 -16.10 4.78
CA PHE A 307 -12.79 -16.91 4.87
C PHE A 307 -13.89 -16.42 3.92
N ARG A 308 -13.51 -15.86 2.77
CA ARG A 308 -14.45 -15.26 1.80
C ARG A 308 -15.49 -16.24 1.27
N ASP A 309 -15.13 -17.50 1.15
CA ASP A 309 -16.02 -18.62 0.79
C ASP A 309 -17.05 -18.98 1.85
N LYS A 310 -16.90 -18.43 3.07
CA LYS A 310 -17.72 -18.70 4.26
C LYS A 310 -18.37 -17.44 4.81
N MET A 311 -18.63 -16.45 3.95
CA MET A 311 -19.33 -15.22 4.37
C MET A 311 -20.65 -15.53 5.04
N LYS A 312 -20.91 -14.92 6.17
CA LYS A 312 -22.10 -15.17 7.02
C LYS A 312 -22.61 -13.92 7.70
N LYS A 313 -23.82 -14.01 8.25
CA LYS A 313 -24.38 -12.97 9.14
C LYS A 313 -23.39 -12.67 10.27
N GLY A 314 -23.21 -11.40 10.56
CA GLY A 314 -22.33 -10.91 11.63
C GLY A 314 -20.85 -10.80 11.21
N ASP A 315 -20.49 -11.03 9.95
CA ASP A 315 -19.18 -10.68 9.41
C ASP A 315 -19.10 -9.16 9.11
N VAL A 316 -17.90 -8.69 8.84
CA VAL A 316 -17.63 -7.31 8.38
C VAL A 316 -17.28 -7.33 6.90
N HIS A 317 -17.84 -6.41 6.12
CA HIS A 317 -17.48 -6.22 4.72
C HIS A 317 -17.12 -4.76 4.44
N LEU A 318 -15.84 -4.50 4.14
CA LEU A 318 -15.40 -3.22 3.63
C LEU A 318 -15.48 -3.24 2.10
N VAL A 319 -16.17 -2.27 1.53
CA VAL A 319 -16.23 -2.04 0.09
C VAL A 319 -15.60 -0.69 -0.25
N ALA A 320 -14.84 -0.62 -1.36
CA ALA A 320 -14.21 0.62 -1.78
C ALA A 320 -14.33 0.85 -3.28
N THR A 321 -14.55 2.11 -3.67
CA THR A 321 -14.59 2.52 -5.08
C THR A 321 -14.14 3.95 -5.27
N ILE A 322 -13.66 4.26 -6.49
CA ILE A 322 -13.40 5.62 -6.95
C ILE A 322 -14.59 6.19 -7.74
N GLU A 323 -15.54 5.34 -8.14
CA GLU A 323 -16.70 5.73 -8.94
C GLU A 323 -17.97 5.77 -8.08
N PRO A 324 -18.71 6.91 -8.04
CA PRO A 324 -19.87 7.05 -7.19
C PRO A 324 -21.00 6.08 -7.52
N ASP A 325 -21.10 5.64 -8.77
CA ASP A 325 -22.18 4.79 -9.28
C ASP A 325 -21.71 3.40 -9.70
N SER A 326 -20.60 2.91 -9.12
CA SER A 326 -20.11 1.57 -9.39
C SER A 326 -21.16 0.51 -9.09
N LYS A 327 -21.73 -0.09 -10.15
CA LYS A 327 -22.74 -1.15 -10.01
C LYS A 327 -22.20 -2.33 -9.21
N LYS A 328 -20.97 -2.74 -9.47
CA LYS A 328 -20.29 -3.84 -8.75
C LYS A 328 -20.30 -3.60 -7.24
N ILE A 329 -19.87 -2.42 -6.81
CA ILE A 329 -19.76 -2.09 -5.38
C ILE A 329 -21.12 -1.86 -4.74
N ILE A 330 -22.08 -1.27 -5.46
CA ILE A 330 -23.46 -1.15 -5.00
C ILE A 330 -24.08 -2.53 -4.74
N ASP A 331 -23.93 -3.46 -5.68
CA ASP A 331 -24.49 -4.81 -5.57
C ASP A 331 -23.80 -5.61 -4.43
N GLU A 332 -22.48 -5.52 -4.29
CA GLU A 332 -21.73 -6.14 -3.19
C GLU A 332 -22.16 -5.58 -1.82
N ALA A 333 -22.30 -4.27 -1.69
CA ALA A 333 -22.76 -3.65 -0.44
C ALA A 333 -24.19 -4.08 -0.06
N LYS A 334 -25.12 -4.08 -1.04
CA LYS A 334 -26.51 -4.54 -0.83
C LYS A 334 -26.55 -5.99 -0.40
N LYS A 335 -25.87 -6.86 -1.10
CA LYS A 335 -25.76 -8.30 -0.79
C LYS A 335 -25.24 -8.53 0.62
N ALA A 336 -24.17 -7.84 1.00
CA ALA A 336 -23.63 -7.95 2.35
C ALA A 336 -24.62 -7.49 3.43
N LYS A 337 -25.36 -6.40 3.20
CA LYS A 337 -26.44 -5.94 4.09
C LYS A 337 -27.58 -6.94 4.21
N GLU A 338 -28.02 -7.51 3.09
CA GLU A 338 -29.07 -8.55 3.06
C GLU A 338 -28.65 -9.81 3.82
N MET A 339 -27.36 -10.14 3.79
CA MET A 339 -26.77 -11.22 4.59
C MET A 339 -26.67 -10.88 6.09
N GLY A 340 -26.93 -9.64 6.49
CA GLY A 340 -26.81 -9.18 7.89
C GLY A 340 -25.35 -8.97 8.33
N MET A 341 -24.48 -8.62 7.40
CA MET A 341 -23.11 -8.21 7.69
C MET A 341 -23.04 -6.73 8.10
N PHE A 342 -21.97 -6.35 8.80
CA PHE A 342 -21.63 -4.95 9.06
C PHE A 342 -20.85 -4.39 7.88
N VAL A 343 -21.42 -3.42 7.17
CA VAL A 343 -20.87 -2.92 5.91
C VAL A 343 -20.23 -1.55 6.08
N ILE A 344 -18.99 -1.43 5.66
CA ILE A 344 -18.20 -0.20 5.62
C ILE A 344 -17.96 0.15 4.17
N ALA A 345 -18.16 1.41 3.79
CA ALA A 345 -17.88 1.89 2.44
C ALA A 345 -16.86 3.02 2.46
N ILE A 346 -15.86 2.95 1.57
CA ILE A 346 -14.95 4.05 1.24
C ILE A 346 -15.23 4.46 -0.21
N ALA A 347 -15.81 5.65 -0.40
CA ALA A 347 -16.28 6.08 -1.70
C ALA A 347 -16.39 7.62 -1.78
N PRO A 348 -16.54 8.21 -2.99
CA PRO A 348 -16.84 9.62 -3.14
C PRO A 348 -18.12 10.05 -2.43
N ALA A 349 -18.15 11.27 -1.91
CA ALA A 349 -19.29 11.82 -1.15
C ALA A 349 -20.65 11.68 -1.84
N ASN A 350 -20.67 11.76 -3.17
CA ASN A 350 -21.87 11.65 -4.01
C ASN A 350 -22.33 10.22 -4.32
N SER A 351 -21.72 9.20 -3.70
CA SER A 351 -22.09 7.78 -3.85
C SER A 351 -23.34 7.45 -3.05
N ILE A 352 -24.49 8.01 -3.45
CA ILE A 352 -25.74 7.97 -2.69
C ILE A 352 -26.25 6.54 -2.48
N GLN A 353 -26.16 5.67 -3.51
CA GLN A 353 -26.66 4.29 -3.41
C GLN A 353 -25.78 3.44 -2.50
N ILE A 354 -24.46 3.62 -2.55
CA ILE A 354 -23.52 2.94 -1.65
C ILE A 354 -23.76 3.38 -0.20
N ARG A 355 -23.90 4.69 0.03
CA ARG A 355 -24.19 5.26 1.36
C ARG A 355 -25.47 4.67 1.98
N ARG A 356 -26.50 4.40 1.18
CA ARG A 356 -27.74 3.76 1.65
C ARG A 356 -27.59 2.27 1.94
N SER A 357 -26.52 1.65 1.45
CA SER A 357 -26.27 0.21 1.55
C SER A 357 -25.15 -0.13 2.53
N CYS A 358 -24.69 0.81 3.36
CA CYS A 358 -23.65 0.58 4.35
C CYS A 358 -24.06 1.06 5.74
N ASP A 359 -23.37 0.58 6.78
CA ASP A 359 -23.51 1.04 8.16
C ASP A 359 -22.56 2.23 8.41
N VAL A 360 -21.40 2.23 7.77
CA VAL A 360 -20.36 3.23 7.91
C VAL A 360 -19.98 3.72 6.53
N PHE A 361 -20.03 5.03 6.30
CA PHE A 361 -19.60 5.65 5.06
C PHE A 361 -18.42 6.58 5.32
N ILE A 362 -17.28 6.29 4.70
CA ILE A 362 -16.05 7.08 4.77
C ILE A 362 -15.89 7.78 3.41
N ASP A 363 -15.91 9.10 3.44
CA ASP A 363 -15.71 9.91 2.24
C ASP A 363 -14.23 9.97 1.86
N ASN A 364 -13.90 9.57 0.65
CA ASN A 364 -12.51 9.63 0.15
C ASN A 364 -12.09 11.03 -0.34
N LEU A 365 -12.94 12.02 -0.21
CA LEU A 365 -12.72 13.42 -0.61
C LEU A 365 -12.19 13.56 -2.05
N SER A 366 -12.55 12.62 -2.93
CA SER A 366 -12.12 12.65 -4.32
C SER A 366 -13.30 12.89 -5.25
N PRO A 367 -13.17 13.72 -6.28
CA PRO A 367 -14.21 13.83 -7.29
C PRO A 367 -14.35 12.46 -7.96
N GLY A 368 -15.55 11.93 -8.03
CA GLY A 368 -15.85 10.58 -8.47
C GLY A 368 -15.21 10.23 -9.82
N GLY A 369 -14.03 9.60 -9.78
CA GLY A 369 -13.25 9.22 -10.94
C GLY A 369 -12.67 10.39 -11.78
N GLY A 370 -12.81 11.65 -11.35
CA GLY A 370 -12.34 12.82 -12.10
C GLY A 370 -10.89 13.17 -11.79
N GLY A 371 -10.23 13.80 -12.76
CA GLY A 371 -8.87 14.34 -12.59
C GLY A 371 -8.81 15.54 -11.64
N LEU A 372 -7.59 15.86 -11.19
CA LEU A 372 -7.32 16.93 -10.24
C LEU A 372 -6.90 18.23 -10.91
N LEU A 373 -6.05 18.14 -11.93
CA LEU A 373 -5.30 19.27 -12.48
C LEU A 373 -5.75 19.60 -13.90
N ASP A 374 -5.95 20.87 -14.14
CA ASP A 374 -6.08 21.38 -15.50
C ASP A 374 -4.69 21.43 -16.14
N ILE A 375 -4.52 20.69 -17.23
CA ILE A 375 -3.30 20.66 -18.03
C ILE A 375 -3.62 21.11 -19.44
N PRO A 376 -2.94 22.12 -19.96
CA PRO A 376 -3.19 22.66 -21.33
C PRO A 376 -3.14 21.53 -22.39
N GLY A 377 -4.12 21.50 -23.27
CA GLY A 377 -4.22 20.49 -24.32
C GLY A 377 -4.85 19.15 -23.93
N PHE A 378 -5.36 19.02 -22.72
CA PHE A 378 -6.27 17.97 -22.30
C PHE A 378 -7.66 18.54 -22.05
N THR A 379 -8.69 17.86 -22.52
CA THR A 379 -10.11 18.29 -22.36
C THR A 379 -10.63 17.97 -20.97
N GLU A 380 -10.09 16.94 -20.34
CA GLU A 380 -10.42 16.53 -18.97
C GLU A 380 -9.23 16.81 -18.05
N LYS A 381 -9.52 17.01 -16.77
CA LYS A 381 -8.49 17.13 -15.74
C LYS A 381 -7.67 15.85 -15.65
N VAL A 382 -6.37 16.01 -15.43
CA VAL A 382 -5.39 14.91 -15.34
C VAL A 382 -4.99 14.67 -13.89
N GLY A 383 -4.64 13.42 -13.60
CA GLY A 383 -4.25 12.98 -12.26
C GLY A 383 -5.45 12.76 -11.34
N THR A 384 -5.31 11.88 -10.38
CA THR A 384 -6.37 11.60 -9.40
C THR A 384 -5.77 11.32 -8.04
N ALA A 385 -6.55 11.53 -6.98
CA ALA A 385 -6.17 11.13 -5.62
C ALA A 385 -7.00 9.93 -5.13
N SER A 386 -8.03 9.53 -5.84
CA SER A 386 -9.04 8.59 -5.33
C SER A 386 -8.47 7.24 -4.91
N GLY A 387 -7.56 6.65 -5.70
CA GLY A 387 -6.91 5.38 -5.34
C GLY A 387 -5.99 5.52 -4.12
N VAL A 388 -5.18 6.58 -4.09
CA VAL A 388 -4.32 6.88 -2.92
C VAL A 388 -5.15 7.10 -1.68
N MET A 389 -6.24 7.88 -1.78
CA MET A 389 -7.15 8.17 -0.68
C MET A 389 -7.84 6.90 -0.16
N ASN A 390 -8.34 6.05 -1.06
CA ASN A 390 -8.98 4.79 -0.66
C ASN A 390 -7.99 3.88 0.09
N ASN A 391 -6.76 3.74 -0.40
CA ASN A 391 -5.71 2.96 0.27
C ASN A 391 -5.36 3.57 1.64
N MET A 392 -5.20 4.89 1.70
CA MET A 392 -4.87 5.59 2.93
C MET A 392 -5.94 5.39 4.01
N LEU A 393 -7.20 5.61 3.68
CA LEU A 393 -8.32 5.49 4.60
C LEU A 393 -8.52 4.04 5.06
N MET A 394 -8.41 3.08 4.14
CA MET A 394 -8.46 1.66 4.47
C MET A 394 -7.39 1.27 5.48
N TRP A 395 -6.15 1.71 5.29
CA TRP A 395 -5.06 1.37 6.21
C TRP A 395 -5.13 2.10 7.54
N ILE A 396 -5.59 3.38 7.58
CA ILE A 396 -5.87 4.07 8.85
C ILE A 396 -6.92 3.29 9.63
N PHE A 397 -8.01 2.91 8.98
CA PHE A 397 -9.09 2.16 9.59
C PHE A 397 -8.64 0.77 10.05
N THR A 398 -7.87 0.05 9.22
CA THR A 398 -7.32 -1.27 9.54
C THR A 398 -6.35 -1.20 10.72
N ALA A 399 -5.44 -0.24 10.71
CA ALA A 399 -4.52 -0.03 11.83
C ALA A 399 -5.29 0.23 13.14
N GLN A 400 -6.34 1.05 13.08
CA GLN A 400 -7.12 1.39 14.26
C GLN A 400 -7.93 0.20 14.79
N PHE A 401 -8.59 -0.60 13.94
CA PHE A 401 -9.31 -1.76 14.49
C PHE A 401 -8.35 -2.83 15.03
N VAL A 402 -7.15 -2.95 14.48
CA VAL A 402 -6.09 -3.79 15.05
C VAL A 402 -5.65 -3.28 16.42
N ASP A 403 -5.47 -1.97 16.60
CA ASP A 403 -5.20 -1.35 17.88
C ASP A 403 -6.26 -1.73 18.93
N GLU A 404 -7.53 -1.58 18.54
CA GLU A 404 -8.67 -1.93 19.38
C GLU A 404 -8.75 -3.43 19.71
N MET A 405 -8.33 -4.32 18.80
CA MET A 405 -8.19 -5.75 19.06
C MET A 405 -7.08 -6.03 20.08
N VAL A 406 -5.90 -5.45 19.86
CA VAL A 406 -4.73 -5.62 20.72
C VAL A 406 -5.03 -5.13 22.14
N ARG A 407 -5.69 -3.97 22.30
CA ARG A 407 -6.14 -3.43 23.60
C ARG A 407 -7.05 -4.39 24.38
N ARG A 408 -7.77 -5.25 23.66
CA ARG A 408 -8.65 -6.28 24.25
C ARG A 408 -7.95 -7.63 24.44
N GLY A 409 -6.66 -7.72 24.15
CA GLY A 409 -5.89 -8.95 24.21
C GLY A 409 -6.14 -9.90 23.03
N TRP A 410 -6.81 -9.46 21.99
CA TRP A 410 -7.03 -10.19 20.75
C TRP A 410 -5.92 -9.84 19.74
N ILE A 411 -4.80 -10.53 19.80
CA ILE A 411 -3.61 -10.22 18.98
C ILE A 411 -3.73 -10.95 17.64
N PRO A 412 -3.96 -10.23 16.52
CA PRO A 412 -4.12 -10.86 15.22
C PRO A 412 -2.78 -11.30 14.62
N TRP A 413 -2.84 -12.24 13.68
CA TRP A 413 -1.71 -12.67 12.88
C TRP A 413 -1.57 -11.79 11.64
N PHE A 414 -0.33 -11.53 11.24
CA PHE A 414 0.02 -10.72 10.09
C PHE A 414 0.88 -11.49 9.10
N TRP A 415 0.72 -11.19 7.83
CA TRP A 415 1.61 -11.65 6.77
C TRP A 415 2.95 -10.93 6.89
N MET A 416 4.05 -11.67 6.83
CA MET A 416 5.37 -11.09 6.59
C MET A 416 5.65 -11.11 5.08
N GLY A 417 6.30 -10.08 4.56
CA GLY A 417 6.63 -10.01 3.13
C GLY A 417 7.38 -11.26 2.67
N GLY A 418 6.92 -11.88 1.57
CA GLY A 418 7.53 -13.11 1.05
C GLY A 418 8.98 -12.94 0.60
N TYR A 419 9.38 -11.72 0.29
CA TYR A 419 10.77 -11.35 -0.07
C TYR A 419 11.59 -10.85 1.13
N THR A 420 10.98 -10.78 2.29
CA THR A 420 11.69 -10.50 3.54
C THR A 420 12.41 -11.77 3.99
N VAL A 421 13.62 -11.66 4.52
CA VAL A 421 14.36 -12.79 5.08
C VAL A 421 13.52 -13.55 6.10
N GLY A 422 13.27 -14.83 5.85
CA GLY A 422 12.44 -15.69 6.71
C GLY A 422 10.93 -15.43 6.61
N GLY A 423 10.47 -14.56 5.70
CA GLY A 423 9.06 -14.22 5.59
C GLY A 423 8.17 -15.37 5.15
N SER A 424 8.60 -16.14 4.17
CA SER A 424 7.86 -17.32 3.70
C SER A 424 7.78 -18.40 4.76
N GLU A 425 8.87 -18.65 5.48
CA GLU A 425 8.95 -19.61 6.59
C GLU A 425 8.06 -19.16 7.76
N TYR A 426 8.10 -17.88 8.10
CA TYR A 426 7.22 -17.29 9.11
C TYR A 426 5.75 -17.52 8.73
N ASN A 427 5.35 -17.13 7.54
CA ASN A 427 3.97 -17.26 7.07
C ASN A 427 3.48 -18.72 7.10
N LYS A 428 4.33 -19.65 6.67
CA LYS A 428 4.04 -21.09 6.72
C LYS A 428 3.88 -21.57 8.15
N ALA A 429 4.75 -21.16 9.06
CA ALA A 429 4.76 -21.56 10.46
C ALA A 429 3.55 -21.03 11.25
N VAL A 430 3.13 -19.78 11.00
CA VAL A 430 2.05 -19.16 11.79
C VAL A 430 0.65 -19.42 11.23
N ARG A 431 0.52 -19.77 9.95
CA ARG A 431 -0.77 -19.98 9.28
C ARG A 431 -1.69 -20.99 9.99
N PRO A 432 -1.24 -22.16 10.50
CA PRO A 432 -2.09 -23.08 11.25
C PRO A 432 -2.67 -22.47 12.52
N PHE A 433 -1.92 -21.60 13.19
CA PHE A 433 -2.39 -20.92 14.40
C PHE A 433 -3.41 -19.85 14.07
N PHE A 434 -3.18 -19.08 13.02
CA PHE A 434 -4.16 -18.15 12.47
C PHE A 434 -5.48 -18.87 12.14
N LEU A 435 -5.45 -19.98 11.38
CA LEU A 435 -6.65 -20.73 11.00
C LEU A 435 -7.41 -21.28 12.20
N LYS A 436 -6.71 -21.59 13.31
CA LYS A 436 -7.34 -22.05 14.56
C LYS A 436 -7.94 -20.88 15.35
N GLN A 437 -7.31 -19.73 15.34
CA GLN A 437 -7.72 -18.52 16.09
C GLN A 437 -8.79 -17.72 15.34
N GLY A 438 -8.70 -17.63 14.01
CA GLY A 438 -9.59 -16.88 13.13
C GLY A 438 -9.16 -15.44 12.84
N PHE A 439 -8.18 -14.90 13.60
CA PHE A 439 -7.66 -13.56 13.42
C PHE A 439 -6.16 -13.45 13.74
#